data_656afc5a9261ac83bbbf3dbd9ddbd0f2
#
_entry.id   656afc5a9261ac83bbbf3dbd9ddbd0f2
#
_cell.length_a   1.000
_cell.length_b   1.000
_cell.length_c   1.000
_cell.angle_alpha   90.00
_cell.angle_beta   90.00
_cell.angle_gamma   90.00
#
_symmetry.space_group_name_H-M   'P 1'
#
loop_
_entity.id
_entity.type
_entity.pdbx_description
1 polymer ?
#
loop_
_entity_poly.entity_id
_entity_poly.type
_entity_poly.pdbx_seq_one_letter_code
_entity_poly.pdbx_strand_id
1 'polypeptide(L)'
;MATGYENLISGSSSTSSTSSTTSSSTTSTSSSSLSKDDFLSLLLTELQHQDPTDPMDTDKILTQTAELSSLEASENTTAALEDLSSKLQASTAFNATSTIGKMASLGSNYVAYSGAAITYEMYFPSEIKDGTITIKDTNNNTIRTMDLGDAAAGKDGVVSLTWDGKDSNGDLVANGNYGITATYVDKDGVSKDTTVGVYPVESVYYSEGKTYLKLGSNYYTVDQVVEYYDK
;
A
#
# COMPACT_ATOMS: atom_id res chain seq x y z
N MET A 1 -23.71 -51.58 10.65
CA MET A 1 -24.50 -51.48 9.42
C MET A 1 -23.90 -50.39 8.58
N ALA A 2 -23.32 -50.78 7.48
CA ALA A 2 -22.70 -49.91 6.50
C ALA A 2 -23.74 -49.46 5.47
N THR A 3 -23.58 -48.27 4.93
CA THR A 3 -24.01 -47.81 3.60
C THR A 3 -23.63 -46.34 3.54
N GLY A 4 -22.81 -45.81 2.67
CA GLY A 4 -22.63 -46.13 1.26
C GLY A 4 -22.83 -44.78 0.53
N TYR A 5 -21.74 -44.07 0.15
CA TYR A 5 -21.82 -42.82 -0.63
C TYR A 5 -21.47 -43.15 -2.04
N GLU A 6 -22.47 -43.29 -2.88
CA GLU A 6 -22.29 -43.40 -4.32
C GLU A 6 -22.27 -42.04 -5.01
N ASN A 7 -21.20 -41.87 -5.66
CA ASN A 7 -20.79 -41.10 -6.79
C ASN A 7 -21.87 -40.96 -7.89
N LEU A 8 -22.19 -39.71 -8.28
CA LEU A 8 -22.88 -39.43 -9.52
C LEU A 8 -22.09 -38.42 -10.36
N ILE A 9 -21.21 -39.00 -11.16
CA ILE A 9 -20.70 -38.37 -12.35
C ILE A 9 -21.78 -38.48 -13.42
N SER A 10 -22.37 -37.37 -13.85
CA SER A 10 -23.16 -37.30 -15.05
C SER A 10 -22.49 -36.38 -16.06
N GLY A 11 -21.92 -36.99 -17.07
CA GLY A 11 -21.40 -36.27 -18.21
C GLY A 11 -22.53 -35.65 -19.01
N SER A 12 -22.31 -34.44 -19.51
CA SER A 12 -23.11 -33.89 -20.59
C SER A 12 -22.20 -33.35 -21.68
N SER A 13 -22.50 -33.86 -22.84
CA SER A 13 -21.86 -33.74 -24.12
C SER A 13 -21.71 -32.30 -24.63
N SER A 14 -20.54 -32.08 -25.18
CA SER A 14 -20.13 -30.94 -26.01
C SER A 14 -21.04 -30.74 -27.21
N THR A 15 -21.55 -29.51 -27.35
CA THR A 15 -22.02 -28.96 -28.63
C THR A 15 -21.05 -27.88 -29.07
N SER A 16 -20.30 -28.19 -30.11
CA SER A 16 -19.43 -27.26 -30.82
C SER A 16 -20.31 -26.23 -31.55
N SER A 17 -20.32 -25.00 -31.09
CA SER A 17 -20.76 -23.84 -31.87
C SER A 17 -19.51 -23.10 -32.35
N THR A 18 -19.28 -23.24 -33.65
CA THR A 18 -18.30 -22.49 -34.41
C THR A 18 -18.72 -21.02 -34.43
N SER A 19 -18.10 -20.21 -33.56
CA SER A 19 -18.22 -18.75 -33.65
C SER A 19 -17.11 -18.23 -34.54
N SER A 20 -17.50 -17.76 -35.72
CA SER A 20 -16.65 -16.99 -36.61
C SER A 20 -16.08 -15.79 -35.89
N THR A 21 -14.81 -15.80 -35.63
CA THR A 21 -14.05 -14.67 -35.11
C THR A 21 -13.91 -13.64 -36.24
N THR A 22 -14.77 -12.64 -36.20
CA THR A 22 -14.56 -11.40 -36.97
C THR A 22 -13.39 -10.70 -36.27
N SER A 23 -12.21 -10.81 -36.85
CA SER A 23 -11.06 -10.00 -36.51
C SER A 23 -11.36 -8.56 -36.83
N SER A 24 -11.88 -7.80 -35.87
CA SER A 24 -11.82 -6.35 -35.90
C SER A 24 -10.36 -5.96 -35.80
N SER A 25 -9.74 -5.75 -36.95
CA SER A 25 -8.49 -5.02 -37.03
C SER A 25 -8.78 -3.60 -36.52
N THR A 26 -8.51 -3.37 -35.25
CA THR A 26 -8.30 -2.03 -34.75
C THR A 26 -7.06 -1.52 -35.48
N THR A 27 -7.32 -0.78 -36.55
CA THR A 27 -6.32 0.10 -37.16
C THR A 27 -5.97 1.09 -36.04
N SER A 28 -4.92 0.78 -35.28
CA SER A 28 -4.20 1.81 -34.55
C SER A 28 -3.76 2.81 -35.60
N THR A 29 -4.50 3.91 -35.68
CA THR A 29 -4.03 5.13 -36.32
C THR A 29 -2.80 5.51 -35.52
N SER A 30 -1.63 4.94 -35.89
CA SER A 30 -0.39 5.57 -35.63
C SER A 30 -0.53 6.93 -36.31
N SER A 31 -0.84 7.97 -35.53
CA SER A 31 -0.51 9.32 -35.91
C SER A 31 0.99 9.25 -36.19
N SER A 32 1.33 9.07 -37.49
CA SER A 32 2.68 9.24 -37.95
C SER A 32 3.00 10.70 -37.66
N SER A 33 3.54 10.95 -36.47
CA SER A 33 4.30 12.16 -36.25
C SER A 33 5.37 12.14 -37.35
N LEU A 34 5.24 13.02 -38.35
CA LEU A 34 6.31 13.24 -39.28
C LEU A 34 7.58 13.36 -38.43
N SER A 35 8.49 12.44 -38.63
CA SER A 35 9.76 12.49 -37.95
C SER A 35 10.40 13.83 -38.28
N LYS A 36 11.08 14.43 -37.32
CA LYS A 36 11.87 15.65 -37.54
C LYS A 36 12.73 15.54 -38.80
N ASP A 37 13.22 14.36 -39.06
CA ASP A 37 14.05 14.05 -40.23
C ASP A 37 13.25 14.05 -41.52
N ASP A 38 11.99 13.55 -41.51
CA ASP A 38 11.10 13.61 -42.68
C ASP A 38 10.71 15.06 -42.99
N PHE A 39 10.43 15.85 -41.93
CA PHE A 39 10.10 17.26 -42.06
C PHE A 39 11.29 18.07 -42.59
N LEU A 40 12.47 17.86 -42.03
CA LEU A 40 13.72 18.52 -42.54
C LEU A 40 14.03 18.13 -43.99
N SER A 41 13.75 16.89 -44.37
CA SER A 41 13.89 16.42 -45.75
C SER A 41 12.91 17.09 -46.71
N LEU A 42 11.65 17.27 -46.29
CA LEU A 42 10.66 18.02 -47.07
C LEU A 42 11.08 19.48 -47.21
N LEU A 43 11.52 20.12 -46.14
CA LEU A 43 11.96 21.51 -46.12
C LEU A 43 13.18 21.73 -47.04
N LEU A 44 14.11 20.80 -47.03
CA LEU A 44 15.29 20.83 -47.93
C LEU A 44 14.87 20.69 -49.41
N THR A 45 13.84 19.86 -49.68
CA THR A 45 13.30 19.65 -51.01
C THR A 45 12.54 20.90 -51.50
N GLU A 46 11.76 21.55 -50.62
CA GLU A 46 11.10 22.80 -50.95
C GLU A 46 12.08 23.96 -51.16
N LEU A 47 13.13 24.04 -50.34
CA LEU A 47 14.17 25.07 -50.51
C LEU A 47 14.91 24.93 -51.84
N GLN A 48 15.07 23.70 -52.35
CA GLN A 48 15.69 23.45 -53.67
C GLN A 48 14.82 23.81 -54.88
N HIS A 49 13.49 23.91 -54.66
CA HIS A 49 12.53 24.19 -55.71
C HIS A 49 11.88 25.59 -55.61
N GLN A 50 12.33 26.45 -54.68
CA GLN A 50 11.82 27.81 -54.50
C GLN A 50 12.23 28.74 -55.66
N ASP A 51 11.25 29.48 -56.17
CA ASP A 51 11.46 30.60 -57.12
C ASP A 51 12.00 31.80 -56.35
N PRO A 52 13.12 32.42 -56.77
CA PRO A 52 13.78 33.51 -56.06
C PRO A 52 12.95 34.80 -55.88
N THR A 53 11.73 34.85 -56.43
CA THR A 53 10.88 36.06 -56.42
C THR A 53 9.86 36.14 -55.30
N ASP A 54 9.64 35.07 -54.52
CA ASP A 54 8.65 35.07 -53.40
C ASP A 54 9.13 34.21 -52.23
N PRO A 55 9.98 34.77 -51.32
CA PRO A 55 10.49 34.01 -50.18
C PRO A 55 9.39 33.73 -49.17
N MET A 56 8.97 32.47 -49.05
CA MET A 56 8.07 32.04 -47.98
C MET A 56 8.74 32.29 -46.63
N ASP A 57 7.91 32.55 -45.59
CA ASP A 57 8.26 32.86 -44.18
C ASP A 57 9.01 31.68 -43.53
N THR A 58 10.24 31.41 -43.98
CA THR A 58 11.16 30.37 -43.46
C THR A 58 11.42 30.55 -41.97
N ASP A 59 11.43 31.80 -41.50
CA ASP A 59 11.59 32.14 -40.07
C ASP A 59 10.45 31.64 -39.22
N LYS A 60 9.25 31.66 -39.72
CA LYS A 60 8.04 31.15 -39.03
C LYS A 60 8.07 29.62 -38.88
N ILE A 61 8.52 28.95 -39.96
CA ILE A 61 8.64 27.48 -39.95
C ILE A 61 9.78 27.06 -39.00
N LEU A 62 10.91 27.76 -39.01
CA LEU A 62 12.03 27.52 -38.08
C LEU A 62 11.59 27.72 -36.62
N THR A 63 10.82 28.77 -36.35
CA THR A 63 10.28 29.05 -35.01
C THR A 63 9.35 27.93 -34.55
N GLN A 64 8.40 27.49 -35.39
CA GLN A 64 7.50 26.38 -35.10
C GLN A 64 8.23 25.05 -34.87
N THR A 65 9.29 24.81 -35.67
CA THR A 65 10.13 23.60 -35.51
C THR A 65 10.91 23.65 -34.18
N ALA A 66 11.40 24.82 -33.79
CA ALA A 66 12.07 24.99 -32.50
C ALA A 66 11.10 24.79 -31.31
N GLU A 67 9.87 25.30 -31.44
CA GLU A 67 8.82 25.08 -30.45
C GLU A 67 8.44 23.59 -30.33
N LEU A 68 8.25 22.89 -31.44
CA LEU A 68 7.97 21.44 -31.48
C LEU A 68 9.13 20.65 -30.88
N SER A 69 10.38 21.00 -31.23
CA SER A 69 11.57 20.33 -30.64
C SER A 69 11.69 20.56 -29.14
N SER A 70 11.28 21.75 -28.65
CA SER A 70 11.25 22.04 -27.21
C SER A 70 10.16 21.25 -26.50
N LEU A 71 8.99 21.11 -27.14
CA LEU A 71 7.88 20.30 -26.61
C LEU A 71 8.29 18.82 -26.55
N GLU A 72 8.84 18.26 -27.62
CA GLU A 72 9.34 16.88 -27.66
C GLU A 72 10.43 16.62 -26.61
N ALA A 73 11.37 17.55 -26.42
CA ALA A 73 12.37 17.46 -25.37
C ALA A 73 11.73 17.48 -23.97
N SER A 74 10.68 18.28 -23.77
CA SER A 74 9.92 18.32 -22.52
C SER A 74 9.16 17.00 -22.27
N GLU A 75 8.51 16.46 -23.29
CA GLU A 75 7.82 15.17 -23.21
C GLU A 75 8.79 14.03 -22.89
N ASN A 76 9.93 13.96 -23.58
CA ASN A 76 10.97 12.98 -23.33
C ASN A 76 11.54 13.11 -21.89
N THR A 77 11.68 14.33 -21.39
CA THR A 77 12.11 14.58 -20.02
C THR A 77 11.08 14.09 -19.02
N THR A 78 9.80 14.35 -19.28
CA THR A 78 8.69 13.87 -18.43
C THR A 78 8.66 12.35 -18.40
N ALA A 79 8.74 11.71 -19.55
CA ALA A 79 8.77 10.24 -19.64
C ALA A 79 9.99 9.64 -18.90
N ALA A 80 11.17 10.27 -19.01
CA ALA A 80 12.36 9.83 -18.28
C ALA A 80 12.22 9.97 -16.76
N LEU A 81 11.55 11.04 -16.28
CA LEU A 81 11.26 11.25 -14.86
C LEU A 81 10.24 10.22 -14.34
N GLU A 82 9.23 9.89 -15.13
CA GLU A 82 8.25 8.84 -14.80
C GLU A 82 8.91 7.46 -14.72
N ASP A 83 9.79 7.10 -15.65
CA ASP A 83 10.57 5.87 -15.63
C ASP A 83 11.50 5.81 -14.40
N LEU A 84 12.19 6.92 -14.09
CA LEU A 84 13.02 7.02 -12.90
C LEU A 84 12.19 6.85 -11.62
N SER A 85 11.02 7.51 -11.53
CA SER A 85 10.10 7.37 -10.40
C SER A 85 9.66 5.91 -10.22
N SER A 86 9.29 5.25 -11.32
CA SER A 86 8.92 3.84 -11.31
C SER A 86 10.05 2.93 -10.82
N LYS A 87 11.28 3.15 -11.27
CA LYS A 87 12.45 2.39 -10.82
C LYS A 87 12.79 2.62 -9.35
N LEU A 88 12.65 3.86 -8.86
CA LEU A 88 12.85 4.17 -7.44
C LEU A 88 11.80 3.47 -6.57
N GLN A 89 10.54 3.46 -7.02
CA GLN A 89 9.46 2.77 -6.32
C GLN A 89 9.70 1.25 -6.27
N ALA A 90 10.11 0.65 -7.38
CA ALA A 90 10.46 -0.77 -7.42
C ALA A 90 11.63 -1.11 -6.48
N SER A 91 12.64 -0.23 -6.39
CA SER A 91 13.75 -0.38 -5.45
C SER A 91 13.26 -0.30 -4.00
N THR A 92 12.35 0.62 -3.67
CA THR A 92 11.76 0.74 -2.34
C THR A 92 10.97 -0.51 -1.98
N ALA A 93 10.16 -1.04 -2.90
CA ALA A 93 9.41 -2.27 -2.70
C ALA A 93 10.35 -3.46 -2.43
N PHE A 94 11.43 -3.58 -3.19
CA PHE A 94 12.43 -4.64 -2.98
C PHE A 94 13.12 -4.51 -1.61
N ASN A 95 13.53 -3.31 -1.23
CA ASN A 95 14.15 -3.06 0.08
C ASN A 95 13.18 -3.36 1.23
N ALA A 96 11.89 -3.06 1.06
CA ALA A 96 10.87 -3.36 2.07
C ALA A 96 10.72 -4.88 2.32
N THR A 97 11.01 -5.74 1.36
CA THR A 97 10.94 -7.20 1.58
C THR A 97 11.95 -7.68 2.62
N SER A 98 13.06 -6.97 2.80
CA SER A 98 14.05 -7.29 3.84
C SER A 98 13.56 -7.01 5.27
N THR A 99 12.43 -6.32 5.41
CA THR A 99 11.80 -6.06 6.71
C THR A 99 10.84 -7.15 7.15
N ILE A 100 10.50 -8.10 6.27
CA ILE A 100 9.62 -9.22 6.63
C ILE A 100 10.22 -10.02 7.78
N GLY A 101 9.41 -10.26 8.82
CA GLY A 101 9.81 -10.93 10.05
C GLY A 101 10.40 -10.00 11.13
N LYS A 102 10.77 -8.77 10.79
CA LYS A 102 11.15 -7.75 11.77
C LYS A 102 9.92 -7.18 12.46
N MET A 103 10.13 -6.54 13.60
CA MET A 103 9.11 -5.72 14.25
C MET A 103 9.10 -4.33 13.61
N ALA A 104 7.91 -3.78 13.44
CA ALA A 104 7.69 -2.44 12.93
C ALA A 104 6.89 -1.62 13.95
N SER A 105 7.35 -0.40 14.22
CA SER A 105 6.68 0.56 15.08
C SER A 105 6.04 1.67 14.25
N LEU A 106 4.79 1.97 14.51
CA LEU A 106 4.05 3.10 13.92
C LEU A 106 4.35 4.43 14.65
N GLY A 107 5.27 4.43 15.64
CA GLY A 107 5.67 5.62 16.39
C GLY A 107 4.61 6.16 17.34
N SER A 108 3.47 5.49 17.47
CA SER A 108 2.38 5.89 18.36
C SER A 108 1.74 4.65 18.99
N ASN A 109 1.52 4.73 20.30
CA ASN A 109 0.77 3.75 21.06
C ASN A 109 -0.62 4.26 21.45
N TYR A 110 -1.11 5.31 20.78
CA TYR A 110 -2.38 5.94 21.06
C TYR A 110 -3.50 5.42 20.16
N VAL A 111 -4.66 5.26 20.75
CA VAL A 111 -5.92 5.01 20.06
C VAL A 111 -6.83 6.22 20.23
N ALA A 112 -7.57 6.59 19.18
CA ALA A 112 -8.52 7.70 19.22
C ALA A 112 -9.87 7.21 19.76
N TYR A 113 -10.35 7.82 20.87
CA TYR A 113 -11.68 7.59 21.41
C TYR A 113 -12.62 8.72 20.99
N SER A 114 -13.80 8.38 20.48
CA SER A 114 -14.80 9.31 19.96
C SER A 114 -16.20 9.10 20.57
N GLY A 115 -16.29 8.50 21.77
CA GLY A 115 -17.55 8.30 22.48
C GLY A 115 -18.19 6.94 22.29
N ALA A 116 -17.60 6.06 21.50
CA ALA A 116 -18.03 4.67 21.32
C ALA A 116 -16.92 3.70 21.69
N ALA A 117 -17.28 2.47 22.08
CA ALA A 117 -16.31 1.42 22.34
C ALA A 117 -15.38 1.24 21.13
N ILE A 118 -14.08 1.14 21.37
CA ILE A 118 -13.05 0.98 20.35
C ILE A 118 -12.43 -0.42 20.44
N THR A 119 -12.24 -1.02 19.28
CA THR A 119 -11.45 -2.24 19.13
C THR A 119 -10.08 -1.87 18.65
N TYR A 120 -9.04 -2.39 19.27
CA TYR A 120 -7.64 -2.19 18.93
C TYR A 120 -6.91 -3.52 18.95
N GLU A 121 -5.79 -3.58 18.30
CA GLU A 121 -4.96 -4.77 18.22
C GLU A 121 -3.66 -4.56 18.99
N MET A 122 -3.18 -5.62 19.62
CA MET A 122 -1.86 -5.69 20.24
C MET A 122 -1.18 -6.99 19.82
N TYR A 123 0.13 -6.94 19.64
CA TYR A 123 0.92 -8.11 19.32
C TYR A 123 1.56 -8.71 20.57
N PHE A 124 1.35 -10.00 20.78
CA PHE A 124 1.93 -10.78 21.86
C PHE A 124 2.84 -11.87 21.26
N PRO A 125 4.16 -11.72 21.36
CA PRO A 125 5.13 -12.67 20.78
C PRO A 125 5.10 -14.07 21.38
N SER A 126 4.42 -14.29 22.49
CA SER A 126 4.25 -15.58 23.14
C SER A 126 2.88 -15.67 23.81
N GLU A 127 2.43 -16.90 24.02
CA GLU A 127 1.14 -17.20 24.65
C GLU A 127 0.98 -16.50 26.01
N ILE A 128 -0.14 -15.82 26.17
CA ILE A 128 -0.49 -15.05 27.38
C ILE A 128 -1.02 -16.03 28.44
N LYS A 129 -0.41 -16.03 29.59
CA LYS A 129 -0.92 -16.75 30.77
C LYS A 129 -1.80 -15.83 31.62
N ASP A 130 -1.32 -14.60 31.85
CA ASP A 130 -1.96 -13.60 32.70
C ASP A 130 -1.39 -12.22 32.33
N GLY A 131 -2.03 -11.14 32.75
CA GLY A 131 -1.50 -9.80 32.54
C GLY A 131 -2.50 -8.70 32.75
N THR A 132 -2.05 -7.48 32.53
CA THR A 132 -2.86 -6.27 32.67
C THR A 132 -2.67 -5.33 31.50
N ILE A 133 -3.74 -4.71 31.06
CA ILE A 133 -3.77 -3.62 30.10
C ILE A 133 -3.87 -2.31 30.90
N THR A 134 -2.99 -1.37 30.62
CA THR A 134 -3.02 -0.03 31.21
C THR A 134 -3.37 0.99 30.14
N ILE A 135 -4.43 1.76 30.37
CA ILE A 135 -4.89 2.85 29.53
C ILE A 135 -4.54 4.16 30.21
N LYS A 136 -3.87 5.06 29.46
CA LYS A 136 -3.38 6.34 29.96
C LYS A 136 -3.85 7.47 29.07
N ASP A 137 -4.03 8.66 29.66
CA ASP A 137 -4.25 9.89 28.90
C ASP A 137 -2.94 10.44 28.30
N THR A 138 -3.03 11.53 27.56
CA THR A 138 -1.88 12.20 26.93
C THR A 138 -0.93 12.84 27.96
N ASN A 139 -1.37 13.00 29.22
CA ASN A 139 -0.55 13.48 30.33
C ASN A 139 0.11 12.32 31.12
N ASN A 140 0.00 11.08 30.60
CA ASN A 140 0.52 9.85 31.20
C ASN A 140 -0.19 9.45 32.53
N ASN A 141 -1.38 10.00 32.82
CA ASN A 141 -2.19 9.55 33.95
C ASN A 141 -2.90 8.25 33.60
N THR A 142 -2.86 7.29 34.52
CA THR A 142 -3.60 6.04 34.35
C THR A 142 -5.09 6.30 34.49
N ILE A 143 -5.83 6.03 33.44
CA ILE A 143 -7.28 6.16 33.35
C ILE A 143 -7.95 4.85 33.81
N ARG A 144 -7.41 3.72 33.32
CA ARG A 144 -7.96 2.40 33.66
C ARG A 144 -6.88 1.33 33.56
N THR A 145 -7.01 0.33 34.44
CA THR A 145 -6.31 -0.96 34.33
C THR A 145 -7.35 -2.04 34.15
N MET A 146 -7.15 -2.91 33.14
CA MET A 146 -8.04 -4.02 32.81
C MET A 146 -7.26 -5.33 32.90
N ASP A 147 -7.93 -6.39 33.32
CA ASP A 147 -7.37 -7.73 33.29
C ASP A 147 -7.25 -8.23 31.83
N LEU A 148 -6.10 -8.76 31.48
CA LEU A 148 -5.82 -9.33 30.16
C LEU A 148 -6.17 -10.82 30.13
N GLY A 149 -6.16 -11.51 31.28
CA GLY A 149 -6.37 -12.95 31.39
C GLY A 149 -7.73 -13.38 30.84
N ASP A 150 -8.79 -12.74 31.26
CA ASP A 150 -10.15 -13.07 30.81
C ASP A 150 -10.38 -12.84 29.31
N ALA A 151 -9.68 -11.87 28.73
CA ALA A 151 -9.86 -11.48 27.32
C ALA A 151 -8.95 -12.24 26.36
N ALA A 152 -7.75 -12.64 26.80
CA ALA A 152 -6.67 -13.07 25.93
C ALA A 152 -5.83 -14.24 26.45
N ALA A 153 -6.15 -14.87 27.59
CA ALA A 153 -5.40 -16.02 28.08
C ALA A 153 -5.36 -17.16 27.03
N GLY A 154 -4.23 -17.78 26.87
CA GLY A 154 -3.99 -18.84 25.90
C GLY A 154 -3.85 -18.36 24.45
N LYS A 155 -3.86 -17.04 24.20
CA LYS A 155 -3.66 -16.46 22.87
C LYS A 155 -2.23 -15.94 22.73
N ASP A 156 -1.76 -15.93 21.48
CA ASP A 156 -0.52 -15.29 21.04
C ASP A 156 -0.73 -14.59 19.68
N GLY A 157 0.29 -13.94 19.17
CA GLY A 157 0.21 -13.20 17.92
C GLY A 157 -0.57 -11.90 18.06
N VAL A 158 -1.33 -11.54 17.04
CA VAL A 158 -2.17 -10.34 17.02
C VAL A 158 -3.49 -10.63 17.70
N VAL A 159 -3.75 -9.95 18.80
CA VAL A 159 -4.97 -10.13 19.60
C VAL A 159 -5.79 -8.84 19.53
N SER A 160 -7.07 -8.98 19.12
CA SER A 160 -8.05 -7.89 19.14
C SER A 160 -8.67 -7.77 20.52
N LEU A 161 -8.65 -6.56 21.05
CA LEU A 161 -9.16 -6.18 22.37
C LEU A 161 -10.11 -5.00 22.23
N THR A 162 -11.01 -4.85 23.17
CA THR A 162 -12.02 -3.78 23.15
C THR A 162 -12.00 -3.00 24.45
N TRP A 163 -12.03 -1.68 24.32
CA TRP A 163 -12.23 -0.77 25.45
C TRP A 163 -13.54 0.00 25.27
N ASP A 164 -14.35 0.00 26.32
CA ASP A 164 -15.68 0.63 26.34
C ASP A 164 -15.66 2.15 26.56
N GLY A 165 -14.45 2.75 26.65
CA GLY A 165 -14.29 4.18 26.89
C GLY A 165 -14.54 4.61 28.31
N LYS A 166 -14.52 3.69 29.28
CA LYS A 166 -14.73 4.01 30.70
C LYS A 166 -13.43 4.04 31.48
N ASP A 167 -13.39 4.88 32.50
CA ASP A 167 -12.33 4.92 33.50
C ASP A 167 -12.49 3.82 34.58
N SER A 168 -11.62 3.84 35.58
CA SER A 168 -11.68 2.90 36.71
C SER A 168 -12.91 3.03 37.61
N ASN A 169 -13.62 4.16 37.55
CA ASN A 169 -14.86 4.40 38.29
C ASN A 169 -16.10 3.94 37.51
N GLY A 170 -15.93 3.63 36.22
CA GLY A 170 -17.01 3.27 35.31
C GLY A 170 -17.63 4.45 34.58
N ASP A 171 -17.06 5.64 34.69
CA ASP A 171 -17.50 6.86 34.02
C ASP A 171 -16.89 6.93 32.60
N LEU A 172 -17.66 7.48 31.64
CA LEU A 172 -17.17 7.70 30.30
C LEU A 172 -16.09 8.79 30.29
N VAL A 173 -14.99 8.52 29.62
CA VAL A 173 -13.91 9.49 29.45
C VAL A 173 -14.23 10.49 28.32
N ALA A 174 -13.54 11.60 28.30
CA ALA A 174 -13.64 12.60 27.22
C ALA A 174 -13.12 12.03 25.88
N ASN A 175 -13.63 12.54 24.76
CA ASN A 175 -13.07 12.24 23.46
C ASN A 175 -11.60 12.68 23.41
N GLY A 176 -10.74 11.84 22.86
CA GLY A 176 -9.30 12.14 22.81
C GLY A 176 -8.44 10.91 22.45
N ASN A 177 -7.14 11.07 22.57
CA ASN A 177 -6.18 10.01 22.34
C ASN A 177 -5.76 9.37 23.68
N TYR A 178 -5.76 8.05 23.73
CA TYR A 178 -5.42 7.27 24.91
C TYR A 178 -4.32 6.27 24.57
N GLY A 179 -3.23 6.31 25.32
CA GLY A 179 -2.13 5.36 25.20
C GLY A 179 -2.50 4.03 25.81
N ILE A 180 -2.24 2.94 25.11
CA ILE A 180 -2.55 1.58 25.59
C ILE A 180 -1.27 0.74 25.59
N THR A 181 -0.96 0.21 26.76
CA THR A 181 0.15 -0.71 26.99
C THR A 181 -0.35 -1.95 27.72
N ALA A 182 0.33 -3.07 27.58
CA ALA A 182 0.08 -4.26 28.36
C ALA A 182 1.37 -4.83 28.94
N THR A 183 1.29 -5.26 30.19
CA THR A 183 2.30 -6.10 30.82
C THR A 183 1.70 -7.48 31.01
N TYR A 184 2.33 -8.52 30.49
CA TYR A 184 1.80 -9.88 30.56
C TYR A 184 2.88 -10.88 30.98
N VAL A 185 2.42 -11.98 31.56
CA VAL A 185 3.25 -13.13 31.88
C VAL A 185 3.00 -14.19 30.80
N ASP A 186 4.07 -14.65 30.19
CA ASP A 186 3.98 -15.71 29.18
C ASP A 186 3.82 -17.11 29.83
N LYS A 187 3.64 -18.12 28.96
CA LYS A 187 3.52 -19.52 29.39
C LYS A 187 4.68 -20.03 30.21
N ASP A 188 5.87 -19.45 30.03
CA ASP A 188 7.11 -19.81 30.74
C ASP A 188 7.31 -19.05 32.05
N GLY A 189 6.35 -18.17 32.41
CA GLY A 189 6.36 -17.36 33.62
C GLY A 189 7.20 -16.08 33.51
N VAL A 190 7.59 -15.68 32.31
CA VAL A 190 8.38 -14.47 32.06
C VAL A 190 7.45 -13.29 31.86
N SER A 191 7.71 -12.19 32.59
CA SER A 191 6.99 -10.93 32.41
C SER A 191 7.50 -10.19 31.17
N LYS A 192 6.59 -9.74 30.31
CA LYS A 192 6.86 -9.01 29.07
C LYS A 192 5.92 -7.83 28.92
N ASP A 193 6.39 -6.81 28.22
CA ASP A 193 5.58 -5.63 27.88
C ASP A 193 5.29 -5.60 26.38
N THR A 194 4.13 -5.10 26.04
CA THR A 194 3.75 -4.80 24.66
C THR A 194 2.86 -3.56 24.59
N THR A 195 2.72 -3.00 23.40
CA THR A 195 1.97 -1.77 23.20
C THR A 195 1.23 -1.81 21.86
N VAL A 196 0.18 -1.02 21.73
CA VAL A 196 -0.47 -0.76 20.44
C VAL A 196 0.52 -0.08 19.49
N GLY A 197 0.40 -0.34 18.19
CA GLY A 197 1.23 0.28 17.17
C GLY A 197 2.57 -0.40 16.92
N VAL A 198 2.81 -1.57 17.50
CA VAL A 198 4.01 -2.38 17.29
C VAL A 198 3.61 -3.78 16.84
N TYR A 199 4.02 -4.17 15.63
CA TYR A 199 3.64 -5.44 15.02
C TYR A 199 4.78 -6.05 14.21
N PRO A 200 4.81 -7.36 14.02
CA PRO A 200 5.71 -7.97 13.05
C PRO A 200 5.27 -7.63 11.61
N VAL A 201 6.23 -7.41 10.73
CA VAL A 201 5.97 -7.31 9.30
C VAL A 201 5.68 -8.71 8.76
N GLU A 202 4.43 -8.99 8.43
CA GLU A 202 4.01 -10.30 7.93
C GLU A 202 4.23 -10.45 6.42
N SER A 203 3.94 -9.40 5.66
CA SER A 203 4.12 -9.38 4.22
C SER A 203 4.28 -7.96 3.69
N VAL A 204 4.84 -7.88 2.49
CA VAL A 204 4.97 -6.64 1.72
C VAL A 204 4.07 -6.74 0.49
N TYR A 205 3.30 -5.72 0.23
CA TYR A 205 2.39 -5.62 -0.90
C TYR A 205 2.65 -4.32 -1.66
N TYR A 206 2.65 -4.40 -2.99
CA TYR A 206 2.86 -3.25 -3.85
C TYR A 206 1.62 -3.00 -4.72
N SER A 207 1.09 -1.78 -4.68
CA SER A 207 -0.04 -1.36 -5.50
C SER A 207 -0.02 0.14 -5.75
N GLU A 208 -0.43 0.55 -6.94
CA GLU A 208 -0.60 1.96 -7.33
C GLU A 208 0.62 2.84 -7.01
N GLY A 209 1.81 2.32 -7.25
CA GLY A 209 3.04 3.06 -6.99
C GLY A 209 3.43 3.18 -5.51
N LYS A 210 2.74 2.48 -4.60
CA LYS A 210 3.03 2.50 -3.16
C LYS A 210 3.37 1.12 -2.64
N THR A 211 4.24 1.08 -1.65
CA THR A 211 4.60 -0.14 -0.93
C THR A 211 3.88 -0.16 0.40
N TYR A 212 3.16 -1.24 0.65
CA TYR A 212 2.41 -1.49 1.87
C TYR A 212 3.01 -2.66 2.64
N LEU A 213 2.99 -2.54 3.95
CA LEU A 213 3.37 -3.57 4.90
C LEU A 213 2.13 -4.08 5.60
N LYS A 214 1.96 -5.38 5.69
CA LYS A 214 0.92 -5.97 6.52
C LYS A 214 1.43 -6.03 7.96
N LEU A 215 0.79 -5.25 8.84
CA LEU A 215 1.06 -5.14 10.26
C LEU A 215 -0.23 -5.45 11.02
N GLY A 216 -0.28 -6.59 11.69
CA GLY A 216 -1.53 -7.09 12.26
C GLY A 216 -2.59 -7.35 11.18
N SER A 217 -3.81 -6.90 11.40
CA SER A 217 -4.90 -7.06 10.43
C SER A 217 -4.95 -5.97 9.36
N ASN A 218 -4.07 -4.96 9.42
CA ASN A 218 -4.11 -3.78 8.56
C ASN A 218 -2.88 -3.66 7.66
N TYR A 219 -3.04 -2.85 6.61
CA TYR A 219 -1.95 -2.47 5.72
C TYR A 219 -1.56 -1.02 5.96
N TYR A 220 -0.26 -0.80 6.13
CA TYR A 220 0.35 0.52 6.32
C TYR A 220 1.37 0.78 5.23
N THR A 221 1.52 2.02 4.81
CA THR A 221 2.59 2.39 3.88
C THR A 221 3.94 2.43 4.61
N VAL A 222 5.03 2.20 3.89
CA VAL A 222 6.39 2.18 4.49
C VAL A 222 6.71 3.49 5.23
N ASP A 223 6.21 4.61 4.76
CA ASP A 223 6.39 5.94 5.35
C ASP A 223 5.62 6.15 6.67
N GLN A 224 4.65 5.29 6.98
CA GLN A 224 3.96 5.30 8.28
C GLN A 224 4.71 4.54 9.37
N VAL A 225 5.74 3.78 9.01
CA VAL A 225 6.58 3.05 9.97
C VAL A 225 7.77 3.93 10.35
N VAL A 226 7.92 4.16 11.64
CA VAL A 226 8.97 5.02 12.19
C VAL A 226 10.25 4.23 12.48
N GLU A 227 10.12 2.97 12.86
CA GLU A 227 11.25 2.15 13.27
C GLU A 227 11.03 0.67 12.94
N TYR A 228 12.14 0.00 12.58
CA TYR A 228 12.21 -1.46 12.43
C TYR A 228 13.30 -2.00 13.35
N TYR A 229 13.02 -3.12 14.03
CA TYR A 229 13.98 -3.80 14.88
C TYR A 229 13.78 -5.31 14.84
N ASP A 230 14.75 -6.06 15.30
CA ASP A 230 14.69 -7.52 15.33
C ASP A 230 13.72 -7.99 16.44
N LYS A 231 13.11 -9.14 16.19
CA LYS A 231 12.08 -9.74 17.04
C LYS A 231 12.67 -10.34 18.33
#